data_28ec2231eb31eb5545fbc899951522ad
#
_entry.id   28ec2231eb31eb5545fbc899951522ad
#
_cell.length_a   1.000
_cell.length_b   1.000
_cell.length_c   1.000
_cell.angle_alpha   90.00
_cell.angle_beta   90.00
_cell.angle_gamma   90.00
#
_symmetry.space_group_name_H-M   'P 1'
#
loop_
_entity.id
_entity.type
_entity.pdbx_description
1 polymer ?
#
loop_
_entity_poly.entity_id
_entity_poly.type
_entity_poly.pdbx_seq_one_letter_code
_entity_poly.pdbx_strand_id
1 'polypeptide(L)'
;MDEIPKWITIKRIGDRPKLDPVNFVALLPLEEVETVLRDDGWTSSGFDDPAELEGEPPVLRMMKPVFLWFVERLHARLWRRNIVVGNVHLDAVRPAAQLPRLLDHVSNHVAGRDYVAKVFAARGYGIEMAYMANETEGHDGYAVKIYKSDRSVWT
;
A
#
# COMPACT_ATOMS: atom_id res chain seq x y z
N MET A 1 -21.96 3.00 8.39
CA MET A 1 -20.51 2.82 8.22
C MET A 1 -20.06 3.73 7.11
N ASP A 2 -19.03 4.50 7.39
CA ASP A 2 -18.54 5.44 6.40
C ASP A 2 -17.96 4.68 5.20
N GLU A 3 -18.22 5.23 4.02
CA GLU A 3 -17.70 4.65 2.80
C GLU A 3 -16.17 4.77 2.78
N ILE A 4 -15.50 3.68 2.41
CA ILE A 4 -14.04 3.68 2.31
C ILE A 4 -13.64 4.45 1.06
N PRO A 5 -12.74 5.45 1.18
CA PRO A 5 -12.26 6.16 0.00
C PRO A 5 -11.59 5.22 -0.99
N LYS A 6 -11.79 5.46 -2.27
CA LYS A 6 -11.26 4.58 -3.33
C LYS A 6 -9.94 5.04 -3.91
N TRP A 7 -9.64 6.34 -3.80
CA TRP A 7 -8.52 6.94 -4.52
C TRP A 7 -7.68 7.85 -3.65
N ILE A 8 -6.39 7.75 -3.82
CA ILE A 8 -5.37 8.63 -3.24
C ILE A 8 -4.88 9.55 -4.33
N THR A 9 -4.81 10.85 -4.05
CA THR A 9 -4.32 11.83 -5.01
C THR A 9 -2.82 12.03 -4.80
N ILE A 10 -2.04 11.84 -5.85
CA ILE A 10 -0.61 12.13 -5.86
C ILE A 10 -0.43 13.43 -6.62
N LYS A 11 -0.03 14.49 -5.92
CA LYS A 11 0.21 15.80 -6.53
C LYS A 11 1.63 15.85 -7.04
N ARG A 12 1.81 16.27 -8.30
CA ARG A 12 3.13 16.44 -8.90
C ARG A 12 3.28 17.87 -9.39
N ILE A 13 4.44 18.47 -9.14
CA ILE A 13 4.73 19.82 -9.61
C ILE A 13 4.81 19.78 -11.13
N GLY A 14 3.99 20.60 -11.80
CA GLY A 14 4.00 20.73 -13.26
C GLY A 14 3.24 19.65 -14.03
N ASP A 15 2.70 18.63 -13.35
CA ASP A 15 1.96 17.54 -13.96
C ASP A 15 0.53 17.45 -13.46
N ARG A 16 -0.29 16.69 -14.20
CA ARG A 16 -1.63 16.35 -13.72
C ARG A 16 -1.52 15.48 -12.48
N PRO A 17 -2.42 15.65 -11.50
CA PRO A 17 -2.45 14.74 -10.36
C PRO A 17 -2.66 13.30 -10.83
N LYS A 18 -1.90 12.38 -10.24
CA LYS A 18 -2.07 10.95 -10.46
C LYS A 18 -2.98 10.41 -9.37
N LEU A 19 -3.78 9.41 -9.70
CA LEU A 19 -4.60 8.70 -8.71
C LEU A 19 -4.02 7.32 -8.47
N ASP A 20 -3.74 7.03 -7.20
CA ASP A 20 -3.38 5.67 -6.77
C ASP A 20 -4.60 5.03 -6.11
N PRO A 21 -4.85 3.73 -6.34
CA PRO A 21 -5.99 3.07 -5.73
C PRO A 21 -5.76 2.76 -4.26
N VAL A 22 -6.81 2.89 -3.46
CA VAL A 22 -6.80 2.32 -2.11
C VAL A 22 -6.91 0.80 -2.28
N ASN A 23 -5.90 0.06 -1.83
CA ASN A 23 -5.86 -1.40 -1.94
C ASN A 23 -5.58 -2.11 -0.61
N PHE A 24 -5.50 -1.36 0.48
CA PHE A 24 -5.21 -1.86 1.81
C PHE A 24 -6.20 -1.27 2.80
N VAL A 25 -6.87 -2.14 3.55
CA VAL A 25 -7.80 -1.76 4.60
C VAL A 25 -7.52 -2.67 5.80
N ALA A 26 -7.32 -2.09 6.97
CA ALA A 26 -7.07 -2.88 8.17
C ALA A 26 -7.97 -2.42 9.31
N LEU A 27 -8.73 -3.35 9.86
CA LEU A 27 -9.56 -3.15 11.04
C LEU A 27 -8.70 -3.40 12.29
N LEU A 28 -7.59 -2.68 12.37
CA LEU A 28 -6.58 -2.78 13.42
C LEU A 28 -6.12 -1.38 13.78
N PRO A 29 -5.61 -1.16 14.98
CA PRO A 29 -4.93 0.10 15.28
C PRO A 29 -3.73 0.30 14.35
N LEU A 30 -3.44 1.55 14.00
CA LEU A 30 -2.30 1.86 13.13
C LEU A 30 -1.00 1.33 13.73
N GLU A 31 -0.85 1.42 15.04
CA GLU A 31 0.33 0.97 15.76
C GLU A 31 0.58 -0.53 15.58
N GLU A 32 -0.49 -1.31 15.52
CA GLU A 32 -0.40 -2.75 15.29
C GLU A 32 0.02 -3.05 13.85
N VAL A 33 -0.55 -2.33 12.88
CA VAL A 33 -0.14 -2.45 11.48
C VAL A 33 1.34 -2.12 11.33
N GLU A 34 1.77 -1.03 11.93
CA GLU A 34 3.18 -0.62 11.88
C GLU A 34 4.09 -1.69 12.49
N THR A 35 3.72 -2.26 13.63
CA THR A 35 4.52 -3.30 14.28
C THR A 35 4.69 -4.53 13.37
N VAL A 36 3.61 -4.98 12.75
CA VAL A 36 3.68 -6.13 11.85
C VAL A 36 4.61 -5.84 10.66
N LEU A 37 4.50 -4.67 10.08
CA LEU A 37 5.36 -4.29 8.94
C LEU A 37 6.82 -4.17 9.38
N ARG A 38 7.10 -3.52 10.51
CA ARG A 38 8.48 -3.40 10.99
C ARG A 38 9.10 -4.76 11.29
N ASP A 39 8.32 -5.68 11.86
CA ASP A 39 8.79 -7.04 12.12
C ASP A 39 9.10 -7.80 10.83
N ASP A 40 8.45 -7.44 9.73
CA ASP A 40 8.72 -7.99 8.40
C ASP A 40 9.89 -7.28 7.69
N GLY A 41 10.52 -6.31 8.33
CA GLY A 41 11.69 -5.62 7.77
C GLY A 41 11.39 -4.29 7.08
N TRP A 42 10.16 -3.78 7.20
CA TRP A 42 9.84 -2.46 6.66
C TRP A 42 10.43 -1.36 7.54
N THR A 43 10.82 -0.27 6.92
CA THR A 43 11.34 0.91 7.60
C THR A 43 10.57 2.15 7.17
N SER A 44 10.67 3.21 7.96
CA SER A 44 10.04 4.47 7.59
C SER A 44 10.66 5.02 6.31
N SER A 45 9.81 5.48 5.40
CA SER A 45 10.25 6.13 4.17
C SER A 45 10.51 7.61 4.47
N GLY A 46 11.68 8.09 4.06
CA GLY A 46 12.06 9.50 4.20
C GLY A 46 11.60 10.38 3.06
N PHE A 47 10.86 9.86 2.09
CA PHE A 47 10.42 10.65 0.95
C PHE A 47 9.19 11.47 1.30
N ASP A 48 9.28 12.78 1.06
CA ASP A 48 8.16 13.71 1.10
C ASP A 48 7.34 13.52 -0.17
N ASP A 49 6.53 12.47 -0.18
CA ASP A 49 5.70 12.19 -1.33
C ASP A 49 4.39 12.99 -1.18
N PRO A 50 4.01 13.79 -2.18
CA PRO A 50 2.84 14.65 -2.09
C PRO A 50 1.54 13.87 -2.27
N ALA A 51 1.34 12.83 -1.49
CA ALA A 51 0.13 12.00 -1.50
C ALA A 51 -0.88 12.56 -0.51
N GLU A 52 -2.15 12.61 -0.93
CA GLU A 52 -3.24 13.06 -0.07
C GLU A 52 -4.44 12.12 -0.20
N LEU A 53 -5.08 11.83 0.92
CA LEU A 53 -6.36 11.17 0.96
C LEU A 53 -7.37 12.16 1.58
N GLU A 54 -8.35 12.57 0.78
CA GLU A 54 -9.33 13.57 1.22
C GLU A 54 -8.66 14.83 1.79
N GLY A 55 -7.58 15.28 1.15
CA GLY A 55 -6.86 16.49 1.53
C GLY A 55 -5.82 16.31 2.62
N GLU A 56 -5.65 15.12 3.19
CA GLU A 56 -4.72 14.89 4.29
C GLU A 56 -3.53 14.05 3.86
N PRO A 57 -2.31 14.39 4.33
CA PRO A 57 -1.13 13.56 4.06
C PRO A 57 -1.20 12.23 4.83
N PRO A 58 -0.45 11.21 4.39
CA PRO A 58 -0.40 9.97 5.13
C PRO A 58 0.23 10.16 6.51
N VAL A 59 -0.26 9.39 7.49
CA VAL A 59 0.29 9.40 8.84
C VAL A 59 1.47 8.44 8.97
N LEU A 60 1.61 7.50 8.02
CA LEU A 60 2.70 6.54 8.02
C LEU A 60 3.12 6.24 6.59
N ARG A 61 4.42 6.35 6.33
CA ARG A 61 5.05 5.95 5.08
C ARG A 61 6.12 4.93 5.38
N MET A 62 6.06 3.77 4.72
CA MET A 62 7.01 2.70 4.96
C MET A 62 7.49 2.11 3.65
N MET A 63 8.67 1.52 3.69
CA MET A 63 9.24 0.86 2.52
C MET A 63 10.00 -0.40 2.93
N LYS A 64 10.10 -1.34 2.00
CA LYS A 64 10.91 -2.54 2.15
C LYS A 64 11.59 -2.87 0.83
N PRO A 65 12.94 -2.96 0.77
CA PRO A 65 13.63 -3.49 -0.41
C PRO A 65 13.28 -4.97 -0.60
N VAL A 66 12.97 -5.37 -1.82
CA VAL A 66 12.60 -6.76 -2.11
C VAL A 66 13.68 -7.47 -2.89
N PHE A 67 14.16 -6.80 -3.92
CA PHE A 67 15.20 -7.35 -4.78
C PHE A 67 16.06 -6.19 -5.29
N LEU A 68 17.38 -6.26 -5.12
CA LEU A 68 18.30 -5.17 -5.45
C LEU A 68 17.70 -3.84 -4.95
N TRP A 69 17.94 -3.50 -3.72
CA TRP A 69 17.30 -2.44 -2.93
C TRP A 69 17.03 -1.12 -3.67
N PHE A 70 17.71 -0.87 -4.78
CA PHE A 70 17.50 0.34 -5.58
C PHE A 70 16.65 0.09 -6.84
N VAL A 71 16.27 -1.15 -7.13
CA VAL A 71 15.51 -1.52 -8.33
C VAL A 71 14.08 -1.91 -8.00
N GLU A 72 13.87 -2.71 -6.96
CA GLU A 72 12.53 -3.11 -6.55
C GLU A 72 12.32 -2.82 -5.07
N ARG A 73 11.25 -2.11 -4.77
CA ARG A 73 10.91 -1.73 -3.40
C ARG A 73 9.40 -1.78 -3.21
N LEU A 74 9.01 -2.24 -2.03
CA LEU A 74 7.63 -2.11 -1.59
C LEU A 74 7.46 -0.77 -0.88
N HIS A 75 6.37 -0.10 -1.19
CA HIS A 75 5.99 1.16 -0.55
C HIS A 75 4.60 1.04 0.03
N ALA A 76 4.42 1.61 1.21
CA ALA A 76 3.12 1.72 1.86
C ALA A 76 2.88 3.15 2.30
N ARG A 77 1.70 3.67 1.98
CA ARG A 77 1.20 4.95 2.49
C ARG A 77 -0.11 4.67 3.19
N LEU A 78 -0.17 4.99 4.47
CA LEU A 78 -1.30 4.65 5.31
C LEU A 78 -1.89 5.88 5.97
N TRP A 79 -3.21 5.87 6.08
CA TRP A 79 -4.00 6.90 6.76
C TRP A 79 -4.79 6.27 7.88
N ARG A 80 -4.95 7.03 8.96
CA ARG A 80 -5.80 6.61 10.07
C ARG A 80 -7.18 7.25 9.90
N ARG A 81 -8.19 6.40 9.85
CA ARG A 81 -9.60 6.76 9.94
C ARG A 81 -10.19 5.98 11.12
N ASN A 82 -11.46 5.61 11.10
CA ASN A 82 -11.96 4.60 12.04
C ASN A 82 -11.23 3.27 11.85
N ILE A 83 -10.70 3.08 10.66
CA ILE A 83 -9.86 1.96 10.26
C ILE A 83 -8.61 2.51 9.58
N VAL A 84 -7.60 1.67 9.37
CA VAL A 84 -6.43 2.06 8.60
C VAL A 84 -6.70 1.80 7.12
N VAL A 85 -6.47 2.80 6.29
CA VAL A 85 -6.64 2.68 4.83
C VAL A 85 -5.40 3.19 4.14
N GLY A 86 -5.12 2.65 2.96
CA GLY A 86 -3.99 3.14 2.20
C GLY A 86 -3.69 2.35 0.95
N ASN A 87 -2.47 2.52 0.49
CA ASN A 87 -1.97 1.86 -0.72
C ASN A 87 -0.65 1.18 -0.41
N VAL A 88 -0.53 -0.06 -0.87
CA VAL A 88 0.73 -0.78 -0.88
C VAL A 88 1.01 -1.18 -2.32
N HIS A 89 2.20 -0.85 -2.81
CA HIS A 89 2.58 -1.19 -4.17
C HIS A 89 4.05 -1.58 -4.24
N LEU A 90 4.36 -2.36 -5.26
CA LEU A 90 5.74 -2.71 -5.60
C LEU A 90 6.20 -1.74 -6.69
N ASP A 91 7.24 -0.98 -6.39
CA ASP A 91 7.88 -0.12 -7.37
C ASP A 91 9.09 -0.84 -7.97
N ALA A 92 9.11 -0.93 -9.28
CA ALA A 92 10.27 -1.38 -10.02
C ALA A 92 10.80 -0.23 -10.85
N VAL A 93 12.11 -0.05 -10.85
CA VAL A 93 12.80 0.94 -11.67
C VAL A 93 13.61 0.16 -12.70
N ARG A 94 13.39 0.46 -13.98
CA ARG A 94 14.08 -0.23 -15.06
C ARG A 94 14.40 0.76 -16.18
N PRO A 95 15.42 0.47 -17.02
CA PRO A 95 15.71 1.33 -18.16
C PRO A 95 14.52 1.41 -19.12
N ALA A 96 14.23 2.61 -19.60
CA ALA A 96 13.22 2.78 -20.64
C ALA A 96 13.71 2.15 -21.93
N ALA A 97 12.82 1.37 -22.59
CA ALA A 97 13.20 0.59 -23.77
C ALA A 97 13.74 1.46 -24.92
N GLN A 98 13.21 2.68 -25.07
CA GLN A 98 13.53 3.56 -26.17
C GLN A 98 14.62 4.58 -25.83
N LEU A 99 14.85 4.80 -24.52
CA LEU A 99 15.83 5.77 -24.03
C LEU A 99 16.53 5.15 -22.83
N PRO A 100 17.56 4.31 -23.07
CA PRO A 100 18.18 3.52 -22.00
C PRO A 100 18.73 4.33 -20.82
N ARG A 101 19.02 5.61 -21.02
CA ARG A 101 19.50 6.50 -19.95
C ARG A 101 18.37 6.98 -19.03
N LEU A 102 17.11 6.78 -19.41
CA LEU A 102 15.96 7.13 -18.59
C LEU A 102 15.46 5.88 -17.87
N LEU A 103 14.90 6.11 -16.71
CA LEU A 103 14.35 5.03 -15.90
C LEU A 103 12.82 5.14 -15.86
N ASP A 104 12.14 4.03 -16.10
CA ASP A 104 10.70 3.92 -15.95
C ASP A 104 10.36 3.43 -14.55
N HIS A 105 9.40 4.10 -13.92
CA HIS A 105 8.83 3.64 -12.66
C HIS A 105 7.56 2.87 -12.96
N VAL A 106 7.54 1.60 -12.57
CA VAL A 106 6.37 0.74 -12.74
C VAL A 106 5.82 0.40 -11.37
N SER A 107 4.58 0.82 -11.12
CA SER A 107 3.90 0.52 -9.86
C SER A 107 2.99 -0.68 -10.05
N ASN A 108 3.19 -1.73 -9.25
CA ASN A 108 2.36 -2.92 -9.25
C ASN A 108 1.60 -2.98 -7.92
N HIS A 109 0.33 -2.60 -7.97
CA HIS A 109 -0.53 -2.55 -6.78
C HIS A 109 -1.00 -3.94 -6.36
N VAL A 110 -1.19 -4.84 -7.32
CA VAL A 110 -1.57 -6.23 -7.02
C VAL A 110 -0.44 -6.94 -6.27
N ALA A 111 0.78 -6.81 -6.76
CA ALA A 111 1.94 -7.47 -6.14
C ALA A 111 2.18 -6.94 -4.72
N GLY A 112 2.09 -5.64 -4.52
CA GLY A 112 2.27 -5.04 -3.19
C GLY A 112 1.20 -5.47 -2.21
N ARG A 113 -0.05 -5.42 -2.64
CA ARG A 113 -1.19 -5.88 -1.84
C ARG A 113 -1.04 -7.35 -1.44
N ASP A 114 -0.71 -8.21 -2.41
CA ASP A 114 -0.61 -9.65 -2.18
C ASP A 114 0.54 -9.99 -1.25
N TYR A 115 1.66 -9.26 -1.36
CA TYR A 115 2.78 -9.42 -0.44
C TYR A 115 2.34 -9.16 1.00
N VAL A 116 1.69 -8.02 1.24
CA VAL A 116 1.24 -7.65 2.59
C VAL A 116 0.19 -8.62 3.11
N ALA A 117 -0.71 -9.08 2.23
CA ALA A 117 -1.71 -10.09 2.61
C ALA A 117 -1.03 -11.34 3.18
N LYS A 118 0.04 -11.82 2.55
CA LYS A 118 0.79 -12.98 3.03
C LYS A 118 1.47 -12.71 4.37
N VAL A 119 2.02 -11.51 4.55
CA VAL A 119 2.66 -11.13 5.82
C VAL A 119 1.68 -11.21 6.98
N PHE A 120 0.50 -10.61 6.81
CA PHE A 120 -0.50 -10.62 7.86
C PHE A 120 -1.13 -12.00 8.07
N ALA A 121 -1.38 -12.74 6.98
CA ALA A 121 -1.90 -14.11 7.08
C ALA A 121 -0.95 -15.02 7.85
N ALA A 122 0.35 -14.90 7.62
CA ALA A 122 1.36 -15.70 8.32
C ALA A 122 1.39 -15.42 9.83
N ARG A 123 0.87 -14.27 10.25
CA ARG A 123 0.81 -13.88 11.66
C ARG A 123 -0.56 -14.16 12.29
N GLY A 124 -1.44 -14.85 11.56
CA GLY A 124 -2.72 -15.28 12.10
C GLY A 124 -3.87 -14.31 11.93
N TYR A 125 -3.67 -13.22 11.19
CA TYR A 125 -4.77 -12.30 10.89
C TYR A 125 -5.72 -12.88 9.84
N GLY A 126 -6.98 -12.49 9.91
CA GLY A 126 -7.96 -12.81 8.89
C GLY A 126 -7.75 -11.91 7.66
N ILE A 127 -7.93 -12.50 6.48
CA ILE A 127 -7.72 -11.82 5.21
C ILE A 127 -8.95 -12.01 4.35
N GLU A 128 -9.51 -10.92 3.84
CA GLU A 128 -10.56 -10.94 2.83
C GLU A 128 -10.17 -10.02 1.69
N MET A 129 -10.66 -10.34 0.50
CA MET A 129 -10.52 -9.44 -0.65
C MET A 129 -11.84 -8.73 -0.88
N ALA A 130 -11.80 -7.41 -0.98
CA ALA A 130 -12.99 -6.58 -1.16
C ALA A 130 -12.90 -5.83 -2.49
N TYR A 131 -13.91 -6.01 -3.34
CA TYR A 131 -13.93 -5.29 -4.62
C TYR A 131 -14.32 -3.83 -4.39
N MET A 132 -13.49 -2.91 -4.84
CA MET A 132 -13.70 -1.48 -4.67
C MET A 132 -14.00 -0.75 -5.98
N ALA A 133 -13.99 -1.46 -7.08
CA ALA A 133 -14.25 -0.89 -8.40
C ALA A 133 -13.30 0.28 -8.74
N ASN A 134 -12.05 0.16 -8.31
CA ASN A 134 -11.02 1.18 -8.56
C ASN A 134 -9.89 0.63 -9.43
N GLU A 135 -10.23 -0.12 -10.46
CA GLU A 135 -9.27 -0.65 -11.40
C GLU A 135 -8.47 0.47 -12.08
N THR A 136 -7.18 0.25 -12.23
CA THR A 136 -6.30 1.14 -12.95
C THR A 136 -5.08 0.34 -13.39
N GLU A 137 -4.14 0.98 -14.05
CA GLU A 137 -2.90 0.31 -14.47
C GLU A 137 -2.19 -0.32 -13.26
N GLY A 138 -1.93 -1.62 -13.35
CA GLY A 138 -1.28 -2.36 -12.28
C GLY A 138 -2.18 -2.73 -11.10
N HIS A 139 -3.51 -2.57 -11.24
CA HIS A 139 -4.45 -2.84 -10.16
C HIS A 139 -5.76 -3.44 -10.68
N ASP A 140 -6.24 -4.47 -9.98
CA ASP A 140 -7.43 -5.24 -10.38
C ASP A 140 -8.73 -4.78 -9.70
N GLY A 141 -8.69 -3.72 -8.89
CA GLY A 141 -9.87 -3.18 -8.23
C GLY A 141 -10.20 -3.78 -6.87
N TYR A 142 -9.37 -4.70 -6.37
CA TYR A 142 -9.58 -5.33 -5.08
C TYR A 142 -8.63 -4.80 -4.02
N ALA A 143 -9.16 -4.49 -2.83
CA ALA A 143 -8.36 -4.19 -1.65
C ALA A 143 -8.26 -5.42 -0.77
N VAL A 144 -7.13 -5.59 -0.10
CA VAL A 144 -7.03 -6.56 0.99
C VAL A 144 -7.64 -5.95 2.24
N LYS A 145 -8.50 -6.71 2.91
CA LYS A 145 -9.10 -6.32 4.18
C LYS A 145 -8.54 -7.22 5.27
N ILE A 146 -7.89 -6.62 6.26
CA ILE A 146 -7.18 -7.33 7.32
C ILE A 146 -7.92 -7.11 8.63
N TYR A 147 -8.11 -8.19 9.39
CA TYR A 147 -8.82 -8.12 10.67
C TYR A 147 -8.28 -9.17 11.63
N LYS A 148 -8.57 -8.98 12.92
CA LYS A 148 -8.19 -9.98 13.92
C LYS A 148 -9.08 -11.20 13.79
N SER A 149 -8.42 -12.36 13.70
CA SER A 149 -9.12 -13.63 13.67
C SER A 149 -9.65 -13.98 15.07
N ASP A 150 -10.91 -14.41 15.16
CA ASP A 150 -11.55 -14.79 16.43
C ASP A 150 -11.19 -16.21 16.89
N ARG A 151 -10.08 -16.75 16.40
CA ARG A 151 -9.67 -18.10 16.77
C ARG A 151 -9.51 -18.32 18.26
N SER A 152 -9.15 -17.25 18.99
CA SER A 152 -9.02 -17.31 20.45
C SER A 152 -10.34 -17.66 21.13
N VAL A 153 -11.47 -17.44 20.47
CA VAL A 153 -12.79 -17.75 21.01
C VAL A 153 -13.04 -19.25 21.06
N TRP A 154 -12.31 -20.01 20.25
CA TRP A 154 -12.55 -21.46 20.07
C TRP A 154 -11.57 -22.34 20.87
N THR A 155 -10.67 -21.74 21.61
CA THR A 155 -9.67 -22.48 22.39
C THR A 155 -10.01 -22.64 23.87
#